data_1f9c62abc84560b354bc46b1a4e01a25
#
_entry.id   1f9c62abc84560b354bc46b1a4e01a25
#
_cell.length_a   1.000
_cell.length_b   1.000
_cell.length_c   1.000
_cell.angle_alpha   90.00
_cell.angle_beta   90.00
_cell.angle_gamma   90.00
#
_symmetry.space_group_name_H-M   'P 1'
#
loop_
_entity.id
_entity.type
_entity.pdbx_description
1 polymer ?
#
loop_
_entity_poly.entity_id
_entity_poly.type
_entity_poly.pdbx_seq_one_letter_code
_entity_poly.pdbx_strand_id
1 'polypeptide(L)'
;MTEPAWVQHAIWWQVYPMGFVGAFPADPPPTAEEHRLSRIVDWLDHAIELGASGIALGPVFASRTHGYDTTDHYRIDPRLGDDADFDHLIAQAHQRGLRVLLDGVFNHVGTDFAHYRDGDTAWFRQRGNTFDTFEGHGELIALNHDSPAVVAYTVDVMTHWLARGADGWRLDAAYAVPDRFWAQVLPRVRQAFPDAWFVGEVIHG
;
A
#
# COMPACT_ATOMS: atom_id res chain seq x y z
N MET A 1 -0.04 -10.22 -21.09
CA MET A 1 0.53 -8.85 -20.92
C MET A 1 1.97 -9.05 -20.47
N THR A 2 2.90 -8.36 -21.09
CA THR A 2 4.33 -8.44 -20.76
C THR A 2 4.64 -7.51 -19.58
N GLU A 3 5.55 -7.92 -18.71
CA GLU A 3 6.09 -7.07 -17.66
C GLU A 3 6.82 -5.86 -18.27
N PRO A 4 6.81 -4.68 -17.60
CA PRO A 4 7.60 -3.53 -18.04
C PRO A 4 9.10 -3.89 -18.17
N ALA A 5 9.77 -3.39 -19.20
CA ALA A 5 11.16 -3.75 -19.47
C ALA A 5 12.12 -3.40 -18.32
N TRP A 6 11.83 -2.34 -17.58
CA TRP A 6 12.66 -1.89 -16.46
C TRP A 6 12.69 -2.87 -15.27
N VAL A 7 11.69 -3.78 -15.18
CA VAL A 7 11.60 -4.75 -14.08
C VAL A 7 12.66 -5.85 -14.18
N GLN A 8 13.16 -6.17 -15.38
CA GLN A 8 14.05 -7.31 -15.62
C GLN A 8 15.33 -7.29 -14.77
N HIS A 9 15.77 -6.12 -14.38
CA HIS A 9 16.98 -5.91 -13.60
C HIS A 9 16.73 -5.14 -12.30
N ALA A 10 15.46 -5.10 -11.84
CA ALA A 10 15.11 -4.34 -10.66
C ALA A 10 15.66 -5.01 -9.39
N ILE A 11 16.37 -4.23 -8.59
CA ILE A 11 16.81 -4.58 -7.24
C ILE A 11 16.15 -3.60 -6.28
N TRP A 12 15.43 -4.13 -5.31
CA TRP A 12 14.62 -3.33 -4.41
C TRP A 12 15.27 -3.21 -3.04
N TRP A 13 15.43 -1.97 -2.57
CA TRP A 13 15.66 -1.69 -1.16
C TRP A 13 14.31 -1.56 -0.46
N GLN A 14 13.96 -2.54 0.38
CA GLN A 14 12.71 -2.53 1.12
C GLN A 14 12.86 -1.73 2.40
N VAL A 15 11.92 -0.82 2.64
CA VAL A 15 11.86 0.03 3.83
C VAL A 15 10.49 -0.09 4.47
N TYR A 16 10.44 -0.36 5.76
CA TYR A 16 9.21 -0.20 6.56
C TYR A 16 9.21 1.23 7.15
N PRO A 17 8.44 2.17 6.57
CA PRO A 17 8.57 3.59 6.84
C PRO A 17 8.41 3.94 8.32
N MET A 18 7.35 3.47 8.97
CA MET A 18 7.07 3.80 10.37
C MET A 18 8.21 3.44 11.31
N GLY A 19 8.78 2.25 11.17
CA GLY A 19 9.94 1.83 11.95
C GLY A 19 11.19 2.62 11.59
N PHE A 20 11.43 2.81 10.29
CA PHE A 20 12.64 3.44 9.78
C PHE A 20 12.77 4.91 10.20
N VAL A 21 11.67 5.68 10.13
CA VAL A 21 11.69 7.11 10.49
C VAL A 21 11.37 7.37 11.97
N GLY A 22 11.21 6.32 12.78
CA GLY A 22 10.89 6.45 14.21
C GLY A 22 9.47 6.97 14.45
N ALA A 23 8.52 6.62 13.58
CA ALA A 23 7.10 6.95 13.68
C ALA A 23 6.29 5.83 14.37
N PHE A 24 6.94 4.82 14.93
CA PHE A 24 6.33 3.64 15.50
C PHE A 24 5.46 3.96 16.73
N PRO A 25 4.44 3.15 17.03
CA PRO A 25 3.11 3.69 17.25
C PRO A 25 3.03 4.48 18.53
N ALA A 26 2.54 5.72 18.43
CA ALA A 26 1.76 6.27 19.53
C ALA A 26 0.31 5.83 19.32
N ASP A 27 -0.29 5.20 20.30
CA ASP A 27 -1.73 4.98 20.34
C ASP A 27 -2.32 5.93 21.39
N PRO A 28 -3.16 6.87 21.03
CA PRO A 28 -3.69 7.16 19.69
C PRO A 28 -2.63 7.79 18.76
N PRO A 29 -2.79 7.64 17.43
CA PRO A 29 -1.91 8.30 16.49
C PRO A 29 -1.92 9.81 16.69
N PRO A 30 -0.79 10.52 16.46
CA PRO A 30 -0.73 11.96 16.59
C PRO A 30 -1.75 12.63 15.66
N THR A 31 -2.36 13.68 16.14
CA THR A 31 -3.33 14.49 15.38
C THR A 31 -2.64 15.51 14.48
N ALA A 32 -1.34 15.75 14.68
CA ALA A 32 -0.52 16.65 13.87
C ALA A 32 0.34 15.85 12.89
N GLU A 33 0.50 16.36 11.69
CA GLU A 33 1.39 15.83 10.67
C GLU A 33 2.86 16.07 11.07
N GLU A 34 3.72 15.08 10.83
CA GLU A 34 5.11 15.11 11.29
C GLU A 34 6.11 14.87 10.15
N HIS A 35 5.96 15.29 8.99
CA HIS A 35 6.90 15.39 7.84
C HIS A 35 8.15 14.47 7.89
N ARG A 36 7.98 13.22 8.36
CA ARG A 36 9.10 12.29 8.60
C ARG A 36 9.55 11.54 7.35
N LEU A 37 8.75 11.54 6.26
CA LEU A 37 9.13 10.90 4.99
C LEU A 37 10.41 11.49 4.41
N SER A 38 10.72 12.76 4.71
CA SER A 38 11.99 13.40 4.33
C SER A 38 13.23 12.64 4.80
N ARG A 39 13.14 11.91 5.92
CA ARG A 39 14.24 11.08 6.41
C ARG A 39 14.56 9.90 5.49
N ILE A 40 13.60 9.40 4.71
CA ILE A 40 13.85 8.37 3.70
C ILE A 40 14.61 8.98 2.52
N VAL A 41 14.31 10.24 2.16
CA VAL A 41 15.01 10.96 1.09
C VAL A 41 16.51 11.03 1.36
N ASP A 42 16.92 11.24 2.60
CA ASP A 42 18.34 11.30 3.01
C ASP A 42 19.09 9.98 2.78
N TRP A 43 18.37 8.87 2.58
CA TRP A 43 18.95 7.54 2.37
C TRP A 43 18.89 7.04 0.92
N LEU A 44 18.32 7.81 -0.01
CA LEU A 44 18.18 7.38 -1.41
C LEU A 44 19.55 7.15 -2.08
N ASP A 45 20.54 7.99 -1.77
CA ASP A 45 21.88 7.82 -2.32
C ASP A 45 22.54 6.55 -1.77
N HIS A 46 22.30 6.19 -0.51
CA HIS A 46 22.73 4.92 0.05
C HIS A 46 22.10 3.71 -0.65
N ALA A 47 20.81 3.79 -1.00
CA ALA A 47 20.15 2.73 -1.77
C ALA A 47 20.85 2.51 -3.13
N ILE A 48 21.27 3.59 -3.79
CA ILE A 48 22.04 3.52 -5.05
C ILE A 48 23.41 2.89 -4.82
N GLU A 49 24.12 3.26 -3.76
CA GLU A 49 25.42 2.66 -3.39
C GLU A 49 25.32 1.16 -3.15
N LEU A 50 24.19 0.68 -2.62
CA LEU A 50 23.88 -0.75 -2.48
C LEU A 50 23.56 -1.45 -3.80
N GLY A 51 23.43 -0.70 -4.90
CA GLY A 51 23.04 -1.23 -6.21
C GLY A 51 21.53 -1.39 -6.41
N ALA A 52 20.70 -0.81 -5.53
CA ALA A 52 19.27 -0.81 -5.74
C ALA A 52 18.86 0.11 -6.91
N SER A 53 17.85 -0.31 -7.66
CA SER A 53 17.23 0.45 -8.74
C SER A 53 15.83 0.97 -8.35
N GLY A 54 15.39 0.66 -7.14
CA GLY A 54 14.14 1.14 -6.60
C GLY A 54 14.03 0.93 -5.09
N ILE A 55 13.05 1.60 -4.51
CA ILE A 55 12.63 1.43 -3.12
C ILE A 55 11.25 0.80 -3.06
N ALA A 56 11.09 -0.21 -2.22
CA ALA A 56 9.80 -0.81 -1.89
C ALA A 56 9.40 -0.34 -0.50
N LEU A 57 8.43 0.55 -0.45
CA LEU A 57 7.91 1.07 0.81
C LEU A 57 6.90 0.10 1.40
N GLY A 58 7.04 -0.26 2.66
CA GLY A 58 5.95 -0.81 3.44
C GLY A 58 4.81 0.20 3.57
N PRO A 59 3.71 -0.11 4.29
CA PRO A 59 2.53 0.74 4.31
C PRO A 59 2.82 2.19 4.70
N VAL A 60 2.31 3.12 3.89
CA VAL A 60 2.44 4.58 4.08
C VAL A 60 1.10 5.27 4.35
N PHE A 61 -0.02 4.53 4.20
CA PHE A 61 -1.35 5.10 4.31
C PHE A 61 -1.81 5.20 5.76
N ALA A 62 -2.76 6.09 6.00
CA ALA A 62 -3.34 6.30 7.32
C ALA A 62 -3.78 4.98 7.94
N SER A 63 -3.30 4.70 9.14
CA SER A 63 -3.53 3.46 9.86
C SER A 63 -3.67 3.74 11.34
N ARG A 64 -4.22 2.79 12.06
CA ARG A 64 -4.34 2.94 13.51
C ARG A 64 -3.01 2.71 14.22
N THR A 65 -2.28 1.67 13.84
CA THR A 65 -1.05 1.27 14.54
C THR A 65 0.13 1.07 13.61
N HIS A 66 0.25 -0.07 12.94
CA HIS A 66 1.46 -0.52 12.25
C HIS A 66 1.44 -0.37 10.72
N GLY A 67 0.41 0.27 10.16
CA GLY A 67 0.29 0.48 8.72
C GLY A 67 -0.52 -0.60 8.00
N TYR A 68 -0.51 -1.85 8.48
CA TYR A 68 -1.30 -2.94 7.89
C TYR A 68 -2.77 -2.92 8.35
N ASP A 69 -3.12 -2.11 9.32
CA ASP A 69 -4.47 -1.83 9.80
C ASP A 69 -4.99 -0.51 9.22
N THR A 70 -4.94 -0.40 7.89
CA THR A 70 -5.27 0.82 7.14
C THR A 70 -6.68 1.32 7.47
N THR A 71 -6.78 2.62 7.69
CA THR A 71 -8.05 3.33 7.96
C THR A 71 -8.48 4.22 6.80
N ASP A 72 -7.53 4.67 5.97
CA ASP A 72 -7.79 5.45 4.75
C ASP A 72 -6.64 5.27 3.76
N HIS A 73 -6.92 4.66 2.60
CA HIS A 73 -5.94 4.45 1.54
C HIS A 73 -5.68 5.69 0.67
N TYR A 74 -6.44 6.77 0.84
CA TYR A 74 -6.25 8.02 0.09
C TYR A 74 -5.43 9.06 0.85
N ARG A 75 -5.00 8.75 2.05
CA ARG A 75 -4.29 9.66 2.92
C ARG A 75 -2.97 9.06 3.37
N ILE A 76 -1.89 9.84 3.30
CA ILE A 76 -0.62 9.49 3.95
C ILE A 76 -0.82 9.46 5.48
N ASP A 77 -0.19 8.53 6.15
CA ASP A 77 -0.25 8.45 7.60
C ASP A 77 0.33 9.72 8.23
N PRO A 78 -0.43 10.42 9.10
CA PRO A 78 0.01 11.70 9.67
C PRO A 78 1.29 11.59 10.50
N ARG A 79 1.68 10.38 10.92
CA ARG A 79 2.97 10.12 11.59
C ARG A 79 4.15 10.15 10.61
N LEU A 80 3.89 9.99 9.33
CA LEU A 80 4.90 9.99 8.26
C LEU A 80 4.97 11.33 7.57
N GLY A 81 3.84 11.99 7.35
CA GLY A 81 3.75 13.25 6.64
C GLY A 81 2.41 13.45 5.96
N ASP A 82 2.45 14.19 4.88
CA ASP A 82 1.30 14.52 4.04
C ASP A 82 1.56 14.17 2.57
N ASP A 83 0.63 14.56 1.73
CA ASP A 83 0.71 14.37 0.27
C ASP A 83 1.91 15.11 -0.35
N ALA A 84 2.31 16.27 0.20
CA ALA A 84 3.45 17.01 -0.31
C ALA A 84 4.78 16.32 0.02
N ASP A 85 4.88 15.69 1.21
CA ASP A 85 6.03 14.87 1.59
C ASP A 85 6.15 13.64 0.68
N PHE A 86 5.02 13.01 0.36
CA PHE A 86 4.99 11.89 -0.58
C PHE A 86 5.45 12.31 -1.98
N ASP A 87 4.89 13.39 -2.52
CA ASP A 87 5.27 13.91 -3.84
C ASP A 87 6.76 14.28 -3.87
N HIS A 88 7.27 14.84 -2.78
CA HIS A 88 8.69 15.16 -2.65
C HIS A 88 9.55 13.89 -2.68
N LEU A 89 9.20 12.86 -1.92
CA LEU A 89 9.90 11.57 -1.92
C LEU A 89 9.94 10.94 -3.32
N ILE A 90 8.79 10.90 -4.01
CA ILE A 90 8.69 10.40 -5.38
C ILE A 90 9.62 11.18 -6.32
N ALA A 91 9.55 12.51 -6.30
CA ALA A 91 10.38 13.36 -7.13
C ALA A 91 11.87 13.13 -6.89
N GLN A 92 12.28 13.02 -5.62
CA GLN A 92 13.69 12.78 -5.24
C GLN A 92 14.17 11.38 -5.64
N ALA A 93 13.32 10.38 -5.55
CA ALA A 93 13.63 9.03 -6.02
C ALA A 93 13.81 9.01 -7.54
N HIS A 94 12.87 9.58 -8.29
CA HIS A 94 12.92 9.63 -9.76
C HIS A 94 14.10 10.45 -10.30
N GLN A 95 14.46 11.56 -9.66
CA GLN A 95 15.65 12.35 -10.01
C GLN A 95 16.94 11.52 -9.93
N ARG A 96 16.98 10.52 -9.08
CA ARG A 96 18.10 9.58 -8.90
C ARG A 96 17.97 8.32 -9.75
N GLY A 97 16.90 8.19 -10.54
CA GLY A 97 16.62 6.99 -11.35
C GLY A 97 16.06 5.81 -10.54
N LEU A 98 15.66 6.03 -9.29
CA LEU A 98 15.03 5.01 -8.46
C LEU A 98 13.53 4.92 -8.75
N ARG A 99 13.01 3.71 -8.82
CA ARG A 99 11.57 3.41 -8.87
C ARG A 99 11.00 3.29 -7.46
N VAL A 100 9.69 3.53 -7.31
CA VAL A 100 9.00 3.45 -6.02
C VAL A 100 7.82 2.49 -6.10
N LEU A 101 7.85 1.43 -5.28
CA LEU A 101 6.72 0.55 -5.04
C LEU A 101 6.03 0.92 -3.73
N LEU A 102 4.71 0.91 -3.77
CA LEU A 102 3.87 1.04 -2.58
C LEU A 102 3.37 -0.31 -2.11
N ASP A 103 3.11 -0.43 -0.82
CA ASP A 103 2.50 -1.60 -0.22
C ASP A 103 0.98 -1.46 -0.20
N GLY A 104 0.30 -2.32 -0.94
CA GLY A 104 -1.15 -2.35 -1.07
C GLY A 104 -1.78 -3.37 -0.15
N VAL A 105 -2.30 -2.94 0.99
CA VAL A 105 -3.03 -3.79 1.94
C VAL A 105 -4.49 -3.84 1.51
N PHE A 106 -4.81 -4.74 0.57
CA PHE A 106 -6.17 -4.88 0.00
C PHE A 106 -6.87 -6.19 0.41
N ASN A 107 -6.26 -6.98 1.28
CA ASN A 107 -6.90 -8.15 1.85
C ASN A 107 -7.84 -7.78 3.01
N HIS A 108 -7.45 -6.80 3.81
CA HIS A 108 -8.14 -6.39 5.04
C HIS A 108 -7.92 -4.90 5.31
N VAL A 109 -8.68 -4.38 6.29
CA VAL A 109 -8.58 -3.00 6.79
C VAL A 109 -8.71 -2.98 8.31
N GLY A 110 -8.31 -1.87 8.93
CA GLY A 110 -8.51 -1.65 10.35
C GLY A 110 -9.98 -1.34 10.71
N THR A 111 -10.33 -1.49 11.98
CA THR A 111 -11.69 -1.23 12.49
C THR A 111 -12.11 0.24 12.40
N ASP A 112 -11.17 1.15 12.24
CA ASP A 112 -11.46 2.59 12.03
C ASP A 112 -11.69 2.97 10.56
N PHE A 113 -11.65 1.99 9.64
CA PHE A 113 -11.98 2.21 8.23
C PHE A 113 -13.44 2.68 8.09
N ALA A 114 -13.68 3.72 7.28
CA ALA A 114 -14.96 4.43 7.23
C ALA A 114 -16.15 3.49 7.01
N HIS A 115 -16.12 2.63 5.98
CA HIS A 115 -17.21 1.70 5.68
C HIS A 115 -17.49 0.71 6.82
N TYR A 116 -16.47 0.33 7.61
CA TYR A 116 -16.68 -0.51 8.79
C TYR A 116 -17.40 0.23 9.89
N ARG A 117 -17.00 1.46 10.19
CA ARG A 117 -17.65 2.32 11.19
C ARG A 117 -19.09 2.68 10.82
N ASP A 118 -19.35 2.84 9.51
CA ASP A 118 -20.67 3.17 8.98
C ASP A 118 -21.60 1.95 8.91
N GLY A 119 -21.09 0.75 9.20
CA GLY A 119 -21.86 -0.49 9.21
C GLY A 119 -22.20 -1.01 7.81
N ASP A 120 -21.40 -0.68 6.79
CA ASP A 120 -21.60 -1.15 5.42
C ASP A 120 -21.14 -2.60 5.25
N THR A 121 -22.03 -3.52 5.58
CA THR A 121 -21.72 -4.94 5.60
C THR A 121 -21.36 -5.54 4.23
N ALA A 122 -21.72 -4.88 3.13
CA ALA A 122 -21.41 -5.34 1.76
C ALA A 122 -19.91 -5.26 1.44
N TRP A 123 -19.17 -4.45 2.21
CA TRP A 123 -17.72 -4.26 2.04
C TRP A 123 -16.88 -5.37 2.64
N PHE A 124 -17.45 -6.18 3.55
CA PHE A 124 -16.69 -7.10 4.37
C PHE A 124 -17.15 -8.54 4.20
N ARG A 125 -16.19 -9.47 4.24
CA ARG A 125 -16.47 -10.90 4.18
C ARG A 125 -17.19 -11.34 5.45
N GLN A 126 -18.37 -11.98 5.28
CA GLN A 126 -19.18 -12.48 6.37
C GLN A 126 -18.67 -13.82 6.87
N ARG A 127 -18.68 -14.02 8.18
CA ARG A 127 -18.45 -15.31 8.85
C ARG A 127 -19.54 -15.56 9.89
N GLY A 128 -20.62 -16.20 9.47
CA GLY A 128 -21.82 -16.35 10.31
C GLY A 128 -22.43 -14.99 10.64
N ASN A 129 -22.52 -14.65 11.92
CA ASN A 129 -23.06 -13.34 12.39
C ASN A 129 -21.98 -12.27 12.61
N THR A 130 -20.73 -12.57 12.25
CA THR A 130 -19.59 -11.64 12.40
C THR A 130 -18.89 -11.46 11.05
N PHE A 131 -17.93 -10.56 11.00
CA PHE A 131 -17.02 -10.44 9.88
C PHE A 131 -15.84 -11.41 10.02
N ASP A 132 -15.35 -11.87 8.89
CA ASP A 132 -14.10 -12.60 8.84
C ASP A 132 -12.91 -11.66 9.09
N THR A 133 -11.81 -12.20 9.60
CA THR A 133 -10.62 -11.43 9.93
C THR A 133 -9.39 -12.10 9.36
N PHE A 134 -8.35 -11.32 9.09
CA PHE A 134 -7.10 -11.84 8.57
C PHE A 134 -6.39 -12.65 9.66
N GLU A 135 -6.19 -13.94 9.40
CA GLU A 135 -5.45 -14.89 10.26
C GLU A 135 -5.89 -14.90 11.74
N GLY A 136 -7.15 -14.54 12.01
CA GLY A 136 -7.68 -14.49 13.37
C GLY A 136 -7.37 -13.21 14.14
N HIS A 137 -6.72 -12.23 13.53
CA HIS A 137 -6.48 -10.91 14.11
C HIS A 137 -7.77 -10.08 14.10
N GLY A 138 -8.44 -9.98 15.23
CA GLY A 138 -9.78 -9.40 15.36
C GLY A 138 -9.91 -7.95 14.90
N GLU A 139 -8.82 -7.22 14.78
CA GLU A 139 -8.80 -5.83 14.33
C GLU A 139 -8.57 -5.67 12.81
N LEU A 140 -8.24 -6.76 12.10
CA LEU A 140 -7.97 -6.77 10.66
C LEU A 140 -9.15 -7.40 9.93
N ILE A 141 -10.11 -6.55 9.54
CA ILE A 141 -11.39 -6.97 8.96
C ILE A 141 -11.23 -7.28 7.48
N ALA A 142 -11.53 -8.52 7.10
CA ALA A 142 -11.36 -8.99 5.73
C ALA A 142 -12.34 -8.31 4.77
N LEU A 143 -11.81 -7.74 3.69
CA LEU A 143 -12.62 -7.13 2.63
C LEU A 143 -13.38 -8.19 1.83
N ASN A 144 -14.55 -7.83 1.33
CA ASN A 144 -15.36 -8.67 0.46
C ASN A 144 -14.88 -8.56 -0.99
N HIS A 145 -13.97 -9.44 -1.41
CA HIS A 145 -13.40 -9.47 -2.75
C HIS A 145 -14.40 -9.84 -3.86
N ASP A 146 -15.62 -10.26 -3.51
CA ASP A 146 -16.71 -10.47 -4.46
C ASP A 146 -17.57 -9.23 -4.67
N SER A 147 -17.37 -8.18 -3.87
CA SER A 147 -18.08 -6.91 -3.98
C SER A 147 -17.54 -6.07 -5.14
N PRO A 148 -18.39 -5.69 -6.13
CA PRO A 148 -17.97 -4.76 -7.19
C PRO A 148 -17.50 -3.40 -6.66
N ALA A 149 -18.01 -2.97 -5.51
CA ALA A 149 -17.60 -1.73 -4.87
C ALA A 149 -16.15 -1.83 -4.35
N VAL A 150 -15.76 -2.95 -3.74
CA VAL A 150 -14.39 -3.20 -3.29
C VAL A 150 -13.43 -3.30 -4.48
N VAL A 151 -13.86 -3.96 -5.58
CA VAL A 151 -13.07 -4.00 -6.82
C VAL A 151 -12.84 -2.59 -7.38
N ALA A 152 -13.91 -1.77 -7.49
CA ALA A 152 -13.80 -0.41 -8.00
C ALA A 152 -12.91 0.45 -7.10
N TYR A 153 -13.11 0.40 -5.80
CA TYR A 153 -12.30 1.11 -4.81
C TYR A 153 -10.81 0.78 -4.93
N THR A 154 -10.47 -0.52 -5.04
CA THR A 154 -9.07 -0.94 -5.17
C THR A 154 -8.44 -0.41 -6.46
N VAL A 155 -9.17 -0.44 -7.58
CA VAL A 155 -8.72 0.17 -8.84
C VAL A 155 -8.49 1.67 -8.66
N ASP A 156 -9.41 2.37 -8.02
CA ASP A 156 -9.34 3.83 -7.84
C ASP A 156 -8.16 4.21 -6.93
N VAL A 157 -7.95 3.50 -5.82
CA VAL A 157 -6.78 3.70 -4.94
C VAL A 157 -5.48 3.48 -5.70
N MET A 158 -5.37 2.36 -6.41
CA MET A 158 -4.14 2.05 -7.16
C MET A 158 -3.85 3.10 -8.22
N THR A 159 -4.86 3.52 -8.98
CA THR A 159 -4.68 4.55 -10.02
C THR A 159 -4.40 5.92 -9.45
N HIS A 160 -4.98 6.27 -8.30
CA HIS A 160 -4.71 7.53 -7.61
C HIS A 160 -3.21 7.70 -7.32
N TRP A 161 -2.59 6.71 -6.69
CA TRP A 161 -1.18 6.81 -6.30
C TRP A 161 -0.20 6.62 -7.46
N LEU A 162 -0.57 5.83 -8.48
CA LEU A 162 0.19 5.76 -9.73
C LEU A 162 0.16 7.10 -10.47
N ALA A 163 -0.98 7.81 -10.47
CA ALA A 163 -1.06 9.16 -11.03
C ALA A 163 -0.21 10.18 -10.27
N ARG A 164 0.09 9.94 -8.98
CA ARG A 164 1.01 10.74 -8.17
C ARG A 164 2.48 10.31 -8.31
N GLY A 165 2.76 9.33 -9.16
CA GLY A 165 4.11 8.95 -9.55
C GLY A 165 4.65 7.67 -8.93
N ALA A 166 3.88 6.91 -8.18
CA ALA A 166 4.30 5.56 -7.82
C ALA A 166 4.52 4.71 -9.10
N ASP A 167 5.50 3.80 -9.09
CA ASP A 167 5.84 2.98 -10.25
C ASP A 167 5.17 1.60 -10.20
N GLY A 168 4.56 1.25 -9.09
CA GLY A 168 3.88 -0.02 -8.94
C GLY A 168 3.49 -0.34 -7.50
N TRP A 169 3.08 -1.60 -7.30
CA TRP A 169 2.53 -2.08 -6.04
C TRP A 169 3.10 -3.43 -5.65
N ARG A 170 3.51 -3.58 -4.41
CA ARG A 170 3.56 -4.86 -3.72
C ARG A 170 2.17 -5.12 -3.13
N LEU A 171 1.60 -6.27 -3.39
CA LEU A 171 0.28 -6.66 -2.91
C LEU A 171 0.45 -7.49 -1.64
N ASP A 172 0.15 -6.88 -0.52
CA ASP A 172 0.20 -7.51 0.80
C ASP A 172 -0.79 -8.66 0.90
N ALA A 173 -0.39 -9.75 1.53
CA ALA A 173 -1.20 -10.95 1.72
C ALA A 173 -1.92 -11.41 0.44
N ALA A 174 -1.29 -11.27 -0.74
CA ALA A 174 -1.91 -11.63 -2.02
C ALA A 174 -2.34 -13.10 -2.08
N TYR A 175 -1.67 -13.98 -1.33
CA TYR A 175 -2.04 -15.39 -1.16
C TYR A 175 -3.42 -15.60 -0.51
N ALA A 176 -3.89 -14.64 0.29
CA ALA A 176 -5.18 -14.68 0.98
C ALA A 176 -6.32 -14.04 0.16
N VAL A 177 -5.99 -13.37 -0.94
CA VAL A 177 -6.96 -12.72 -1.84
C VAL A 177 -7.26 -13.62 -3.03
N PRO A 178 -8.54 -13.86 -3.38
CA PRO A 178 -8.88 -14.73 -4.51
C PRO A 178 -8.32 -14.21 -5.84
N ASP A 179 -7.74 -15.09 -6.67
CA ASP A 179 -7.18 -14.77 -7.99
C ASP A 179 -8.15 -14.01 -8.89
N ARG A 180 -9.45 -14.36 -8.83
CA ARG A 180 -10.52 -13.70 -9.60
C ARG A 180 -10.65 -12.20 -9.27
N PHE A 181 -10.27 -11.77 -8.06
CA PHE A 181 -10.26 -10.37 -7.68
C PHE A 181 -9.15 -9.64 -8.44
N TRP A 182 -7.93 -10.15 -8.38
CA TRP A 182 -6.80 -9.58 -9.11
C TRP A 182 -7.01 -9.59 -10.62
N ALA A 183 -7.67 -10.63 -11.15
CA ALA A 183 -8.04 -10.70 -12.57
C ALA A 183 -9.04 -9.60 -13.00
N GLN A 184 -9.77 -9.00 -12.08
CA GLN A 184 -10.65 -7.86 -12.33
C GLN A 184 -9.96 -6.51 -12.11
N VAL A 185 -9.09 -6.42 -11.11
CA VAL A 185 -8.42 -5.16 -10.71
C VAL A 185 -7.25 -4.84 -11.65
N LEU A 186 -6.25 -5.74 -11.75
CA LEU A 186 -4.99 -5.43 -12.40
C LEU A 186 -5.10 -5.04 -13.88
N PRO A 187 -5.97 -5.68 -14.71
CA PRO A 187 -6.14 -5.24 -16.09
C PRO A 187 -6.68 -3.82 -16.23
N ARG A 188 -7.56 -3.39 -15.32
CA ARG A 188 -8.13 -2.03 -15.32
C ARG A 188 -7.05 -0.99 -14.97
N VAL A 189 -6.25 -1.28 -13.95
CA VAL A 189 -5.13 -0.40 -13.56
C VAL A 189 -4.09 -0.32 -14.68
N ARG A 190 -3.71 -1.45 -15.29
CA ARG A 190 -2.74 -1.50 -16.40
C ARG A 190 -3.23 -0.81 -17.67
N GLN A 191 -4.53 -0.72 -17.88
CA GLN A 191 -5.09 0.03 -19.02
C GLN A 191 -4.73 1.52 -18.92
N ALA A 192 -4.75 2.09 -17.71
CA ALA A 192 -4.40 3.49 -17.47
C ALA A 192 -2.88 3.69 -17.26
N PHE A 193 -2.20 2.70 -16.67
CA PHE A 193 -0.79 2.74 -16.30
C PHE A 193 -0.06 1.48 -16.82
N PRO A 194 0.23 1.39 -18.13
CA PRO A 194 0.80 0.17 -18.74
C PRO A 194 2.21 -0.16 -18.23
N ASP A 195 2.96 0.82 -17.74
CA ASP A 195 4.31 0.67 -17.19
C ASP A 195 4.33 0.39 -15.69
N ALA A 196 3.16 0.31 -15.04
CA ALA A 196 3.08 -0.03 -13.63
C ALA A 196 3.40 -1.51 -13.40
N TRP A 197 4.19 -1.80 -12.36
CA TRP A 197 4.52 -3.16 -11.97
C TRP A 197 3.76 -3.61 -10.72
N PHE A 198 3.43 -4.90 -10.67
CA PHE A 198 2.70 -5.51 -9.58
C PHE A 198 3.39 -6.80 -9.16
N VAL A 199 3.67 -6.92 -7.88
CA VAL A 199 4.23 -8.14 -7.26
C VAL A 199 3.38 -8.53 -6.06
N GLY A 200 2.97 -9.78 -5.99
CA GLY A 200 2.19 -10.31 -4.86
C GLY A 200 3.09 -10.95 -3.82
N GLU A 201 2.76 -10.74 -2.55
CA GLU A 201 3.29 -11.58 -1.49
C GLU A 201 2.67 -12.96 -1.58
N VAL A 202 3.51 -13.99 -1.70
CA VAL A 202 3.08 -15.38 -1.81
C VAL A 202 3.83 -16.23 -0.79
N ILE A 203 3.09 -17.03 -0.05
CA ILE A 203 3.65 -18.02 0.88
C ILE A 203 3.72 -19.35 0.16
N HIS A 204 4.91 -19.90 0.07
CA HIS A 204 5.13 -21.25 -0.43
C HIS A 204 5.15 -22.22 0.74
N GLY A 205 4.15 -23.10 0.79
CA GLY A 205 4.03 -24.20 1.75
C GLY A 205 4.32 -25.56 1.12
#